data_dea61ef1723f6316a4266ab0515638ed
#
_entry.id   dea61ef1723f6316a4266ab0515638ed
#
_cell.length_a   1.000
_cell.length_b   1.000
_cell.length_c   1.000
_cell.angle_alpha   90.00
_cell.angle_beta   90.00
_cell.angle_gamma   90.00
#
_symmetry.space_group_name_H-M   'P 1'
#
loop_
_entity.id
_entity.type
_entity.pdbx_description
1 polymer ?
#
loop_
_entity_poly.entity_id
_entity_poly.type
_entity_poly.pdbx_seq_one_letter_code
_entity_poly.pdbx_strand_id
1 'polypeptide(L)'
;MGTEIERKFLLKDDSWRSRVLVRTLCRQAYIHFREQENGVLRVRIAGEKGYLTLKGPVQGCTRSEYEYEIPFDDANALIHDFCEGPVVEKYRNIVMNGADRWEIDEFLGDNQGLVLAELELASEDSVFEHPAWLGEEVTGQPGYYNFFLARNPYKTWKQTTETKSKGDKTE
;
A
#
# COMPACT_ATOMS: atom_id res chain seq x y z
N MET A 1 7.26 8.39 -15.83
CA MET A 1 6.22 9.19 -15.16
C MET A 1 4.98 9.15 -16.02
N GLY A 2 3.84 8.83 -15.45
CA GLY A 2 2.54 8.83 -16.12
C GLY A 2 1.76 7.52 -16.06
N THR A 3 2.42 6.38 -16.00
CA THR A 3 1.76 5.07 -15.87
C THR A 3 2.48 4.26 -14.80
N GLU A 4 1.73 3.72 -13.84
CA GLU A 4 2.16 2.75 -12.83
C GLU A 4 1.55 1.40 -13.18
N ILE A 5 2.37 0.36 -13.24
CA ILE A 5 1.95 -1.04 -13.41
C ILE A 5 2.50 -1.79 -12.20
N GLU A 6 1.63 -2.17 -11.28
CA GLU A 6 2.01 -2.75 -10.00
C GLU A 6 1.30 -4.07 -9.75
N ARG A 7 2.05 -5.07 -9.30
CA ARG A 7 1.48 -6.30 -8.77
C ARG A 7 1.69 -6.39 -7.26
N LYS A 8 0.71 -6.93 -6.57
CA LYS A 8 0.62 -6.93 -5.12
C LYS A 8 0.35 -8.33 -4.58
N PHE A 9 1.07 -8.71 -3.52
CA PHE A 9 1.05 -10.07 -2.97
C PHE A 9 1.03 -10.05 -1.44
N LEU A 10 0.42 -11.07 -0.86
CA LEU A 10 0.64 -11.45 0.52
C LEU A 10 1.99 -12.18 0.66
N LEU A 11 2.48 -12.35 1.89
CA LEU A 11 3.72 -13.08 2.19
C LEU A 11 3.38 -14.44 2.81
N LYS A 12 4.17 -15.47 2.46
CA LYS A 12 4.07 -16.82 3.06
C LYS A 12 4.80 -16.91 4.40
N ASP A 13 5.95 -16.25 4.47
CA ASP A 13 6.86 -16.31 5.62
C ASP A 13 7.75 -15.06 5.70
N ASP A 14 8.61 -15.02 6.71
CA ASP A 14 9.47 -13.89 7.02
C ASP A 14 10.90 -14.00 6.45
N SER A 15 11.20 -14.97 5.58
CA SER A 15 12.55 -15.21 5.05
C SER A 15 13.12 -14.04 4.23
N TRP A 16 12.27 -13.15 3.73
CA TRP A 16 12.65 -11.91 3.06
C TRP A 16 13.38 -10.93 3.99
N ARG A 17 13.16 -11.00 5.32
CA ARG A 17 13.71 -10.04 6.29
C ARG A 17 15.24 -9.99 6.29
N SER A 18 15.88 -11.13 6.08
CA SER A 18 17.35 -11.21 6.00
C SER A 18 17.94 -10.57 4.74
N ARG A 19 17.10 -10.21 3.76
CA ARG A 19 17.47 -9.62 2.47
C ARG A 19 17.15 -8.14 2.37
N VAL A 20 16.67 -7.51 3.44
CA VAL A 20 16.32 -6.10 3.45
C VAL A 20 17.55 -5.24 3.26
N LEU A 21 17.55 -4.43 2.20
CA LEU A 21 18.62 -3.48 1.90
C LEU A 21 18.38 -2.11 2.53
N VAL A 22 17.12 -1.66 2.50
CA VAL A 22 16.70 -0.37 3.03
C VAL A 22 15.37 -0.54 3.73
N ARG A 23 15.23 0.10 4.89
CA ARG A 23 13.97 0.17 5.64
C ARG A 23 13.64 1.63 5.92
N THR A 24 12.49 2.08 5.45
CA THR A 24 12.06 3.48 5.56
C THR A 24 10.70 3.55 6.24
N LEU A 25 10.55 4.40 7.25
CA LEU A 25 9.25 4.72 7.82
C LEU A 25 8.49 5.61 6.82
N CYS A 26 7.30 5.18 6.45
CA CYS A 26 6.38 5.91 5.59
C CYS A 26 5.11 6.25 6.37
N ARG A 27 4.71 7.53 6.28
CA ARG A 27 3.44 8.06 6.79
C ARG A 27 2.70 8.67 5.62
N GLN A 28 1.46 8.27 5.40
CA GLN A 28 0.68 8.78 4.28
C GLN A 28 -0.77 9.02 4.64
N ALA A 29 -1.33 10.06 4.05
CA ALA A 29 -2.71 10.43 4.21
C ALA A 29 -3.29 10.94 2.87
N TYR A 30 -4.60 11.18 2.85
CA TYR A 30 -5.32 11.44 1.62
C TYR A 30 -6.12 12.72 1.71
N ILE A 31 -6.02 13.55 0.68
CA ILE A 31 -6.83 14.74 0.53
C ILE A 31 -8.09 14.36 -0.26
N HIS A 32 -9.26 14.67 0.30
CA HIS A 32 -10.55 14.40 -0.32
C HIS A 32 -11.16 15.69 -0.87
N PHE A 33 -11.47 15.70 -2.16
CA PHE A 33 -12.32 16.72 -2.75
C PHE A 33 -13.73 16.16 -2.91
N ARG A 34 -14.75 16.96 -2.65
CA ARG A 34 -16.16 16.53 -2.51
C ARG A 34 -16.77 15.80 -3.71
N GLU A 35 -16.13 15.75 -4.86
CA GLU A 35 -16.65 15.16 -6.11
C GLU A 35 -15.63 14.24 -6.81
N GLN A 36 -14.67 13.66 -6.07
CA GLN A 36 -13.67 12.79 -6.69
C GLN A 36 -14.17 11.34 -6.82
N GLU A 37 -14.79 11.02 -7.94
CA GLU A 37 -15.04 9.63 -8.34
C GLU A 37 -13.83 8.99 -9.06
N ASN A 38 -12.85 9.78 -9.54
CA ASN A 38 -11.89 9.36 -10.56
C ASN A 38 -10.42 9.39 -10.16
N GLY A 39 -10.07 9.46 -8.88
CA GLY A 39 -8.67 9.46 -8.48
C GLY A 39 -8.41 9.67 -7.01
N VAL A 40 -7.13 9.60 -6.65
CA VAL A 40 -6.64 9.75 -5.28
C VAL A 40 -5.53 10.79 -5.25
N LEU A 41 -5.63 11.76 -4.34
CA LEU A 41 -4.55 12.66 -4.00
C LEU A 41 -3.95 12.23 -2.66
N ARG A 42 -2.71 11.78 -2.69
CA ARG A 42 -1.96 11.30 -1.54
C ARG A 42 -0.86 12.28 -1.16
N VAL A 43 -0.71 12.55 0.11
CA VAL A 43 0.50 13.13 0.70
C VAL A 43 1.24 12.02 1.43
N ARG A 44 2.56 11.90 1.21
CA ARG A 44 3.40 10.89 1.83
C ARG A 44 4.69 11.50 2.35
N ILE A 45 5.08 11.10 3.55
CA ILE A 45 6.42 11.30 4.09
C ILE A 45 7.12 9.95 4.11
N ALA A 46 8.30 9.87 3.51
CA ALA A 46 9.15 8.68 3.51
C ALA A 46 10.55 9.08 4.01
N GLY A 47 10.88 8.68 5.24
CA GLY A 47 12.06 9.18 5.92
C GLY A 47 11.99 10.71 6.09
N GLU A 48 12.92 11.42 5.47
CA GLU A 48 13.02 12.89 5.53
C GLU A 48 12.45 13.61 4.29
N LYS A 49 11.79 12.88 3.39
CA LYS A 49 11.25 13.41 2.14
C LYS A 49 9.74 13.43 2.13
N GLY A 50 9.17 14.51 1.59
CA GLY A 50 7.75 14.66 1.32
C GLY A 50 7.42 14.38 -0.15
N TYR A 51 6.22 13.85 -0.42
CA TYR A 51 5.72 13.58 -1.76
C TYR A 51 4.25 13.93 -1.88
N LEU A 52 3.87 14.50 -3.00
CA LEU A 52 2.50 14.69 -3.43
C LEU A 52 2.25 13.80 -4.64
N THR A 53 1.25 12.92 -4.57
CA THR A 53 0.98 11.94 -5.62
C THR A 53 -0.47 12.00 -6.07
N LEU A 54 -0.67 12.16 -7.37
CA LEU A 54 -1.98 12.02 -8.01
C LEU A 54 -2.04 10.66 -8.68
N LYS A 55 -3.08 9.88 -8.35
CA LYS A 55 -3.31 8.54 -8.90
C LYS A 55 -4.68 8.49 -9.54
N GLY A 56 -4.75 8.09 -10.81
CA GLY A 56 -5.99 7.87 -11.52
C GLY A 56 -6.71 6.58 -11.12
N PRO A 57 -7.86 6.29 -11.74
CA PRO A 57 -8.58 5.03 -11.54
C PRO A 57 -7.73 3.84 -12.00
N VAL A 58 -7.88 2.72 -11.30
CA VAL A 58 -7.17 1.48 -11.62
C VAL A 58 -7.89 0.75 -12.75
N GLN A 59 -7.14 0.24 -13.74
CA GLN A 59 -7.59 -0.64 -14.81
C GLN A 59 -6.68 -1.87 -14.84
N GLY A 60 -7.16 -3.02 -14.36
CA GLY A 60 -6.31 -4.19 -14.17
C GLY A 60 -5.24 -3.95 -13.11
N CYS A 61 -3.96 -4.01 -13.50
CA CYS A 61 -2.81 -3.65 -12.64
C CYS A 61 -2.21 -2.28 -13.00
N THR A 62 -2.85 -1.51 -13.89
CA THR A 62 -2.34 -0.27 -14.48
C THR A 62 -3.17 0.93 -14.05
N ARG A 63 -2.52 2.07 -13.80
CA ARG A 63 -3.14 3.38 -13.61
C ARG A 63 -2.19 4.52 -13.97
N SER A 64 -2.73 5.71 -14.18
CA SER A 64 -1.91 6.92 -14.27
C SER A 64 -1.42 7.32 -12.88
N GLU A 65 -0.14 7.68 -12.79
CA GLU A 65 0.48 8.20 -11.56
C GLU A 65 1.42 9.36 -11.88
N TYR A 66 1.27 10.43 -11.09
CA TYR A 66 2.15 11.60 -11.10
C TYR A 66 2.58 11.88 -9.68
N GLU A 67 3.88 11.72 -9.39
CA GLU A 67 4.46 11.97 -8.07
C GLU A 67 5.49 13.10 -8.15
N TYR A 68 5.40 14.01 -7.19
CA TYR A 68 6.29 15.16 -7.05
C TYR A 68 6.89 15.19 -5.65
N GLU A 69 8.21 15.30 -5.55
CA GLU A 69 8.86 15.57 -4.27
C GLU A 69 8.53 17.01 -3.86
N ILE A 70 8.12 17.17 -2.61
CA ILE A 70 7.80 18.44 -1.97
C ILE A 70 8.62 18.59 -0.68
N PRO A 71 8.82 19.81 -0.15
CA PRO A 71 9.47 20.00 1.13
C PRO A 71 8.81 19.16 2.24
N PHE A 72 9.64 18.62 3.14
CA PHE A 72 9.17 17.81 4.28
C PHE A 72 8.16 18.55 5.15
N ASP A 73 8.44 19.84 5.43
CA ASP A 73 7.54 20.66 6.26
C ASP A 73 6.21 20.93 5.57
N ASP A 74 6.21 21.10 4.25
CA ASP A 74 4.97 21.23 3.47
C ASP A 74 4.16 19.93 3.51
N ALA A 75 4.81 18.77 3.39
CA ALA A 75 4.13 17.48 3.52
C ALA A 75 3.49 17.29 4.90
N ASN A 76 4.18 17.68 5.98
CA ASN A 76 3.62 17.65 7.34
C ASN A 76 2.41 18.59 7.46
N ALA A 77 2.51 19.82 6.97
CA ALA A 77 1.41 20.78 6.99
C ALA A 77 0.20 20.27 6.19
N LEU A 78 0.43 19.73 4.98
CA LEU A 78 -0.64 19.16 4.16
C LEU A 78 -1.34 17.98 4.83
N ILE A 79 -0.59 17.09 5.50
CA ILE A 79 -1.18 15.99 6.26
C ILE A 79 -2.06 16.51 7.40
N HIS A 80 -1.59 17.53 8.12
CA HIS A 80 -2.30 18.09 9.26
C HIS A 80 -3.54 18.89 8.86
N ASP A 81 -3.43 19.74 7.83
CA ASP A 81 -4.43 20.77 7.53
C ASP A 81 -5.47 20.32 6.49
N PHE A 82 -5.11 19.40 5.59
CA PHE A 82 -5.92 19.06 4.42
C PHE A 82 -6.29 17.59 4.30
N CYS A 83 -5.60 16.69 5.00
CA CYS A 83 -5.94 15.29 4.94
C CYS A 83 -7.03 14.93 5.95
N GLU A 84 -8.04 14.25 5.48
CA GLU A 84 -9.13 13.74 6.31
C GLU A 84 -8.92 12.26 6.61
N GLY A 85 -9.19 11.87 7.86
CA GLY A 85 -9.12 10.47 8.29
C GLY A 85 -7.75 10.03 8.79
N PRO A 86 -7.61 8.75 9.12
CA PRO A 86 -6.40 8.20 9.72
C PRO A 86 -5.20 8.24 8.77
N VAL A 87 -4.03 8.54 9.34
CA VAL A 87 -2.74 8.37 8.68
C VAL A 87 -2.41 6.88 8.61
N VAL A 88 -2.04 6.38 7.44
CA VAL A 88 -1.50 5.03 7.28
C VAL A 88 0.00 5.08 7.49
N GLU A 89 0.48 4.33 8.46
CA GLU A 89 1.90 4.20 8.77
C GLU A 89 2.40 2.80 8.44
N LYS A 90 3.60 2.71 7.89
CA LYS A 90 4.24 1.45 7.53
C LYS A 90 5.75 1.59 7.45
N TYR A 91 6.46 0.51 7.67
CA TYR A 91 7.84 0.39 7.22
C TYR A 91 7.85 -0.18 5.81
N ARG A 92 8.45 0.56 4.88
CA ARG A 92 8.75 0.06 3.53
C ARG A 92 10.15 -0.53 3.52
N ASN A 93 10.25 -1.81 3.19
CA ASN A 93 11.48 -2.57 3.11
C ASN A 93 11.78 -2.86 1.63
N ILE A 94 12.98 -2.51 1.19
CA ILE A 94 13.44 -2.81 -0.17
C ILE A 94 14.21 -4.11 -0.15
N VAL A 95 13.77 -5.06 -0.99
CA VAL A 95 14.38 -6.39 -1.14
C VAL A 95 14.64 -6.65 -2.61
N MET A 96 15.86 -7.10 -2.95
CA MET A 96 16.18 -7.55 -4.32
C MET A 96 15.98 -9.06 -4.44
N ASN A 97 15.36 -9.49 -5.55
CA ASN A 97 15.32 -10.88 -5.96
C ASN A 97 15.74 -10.96 -7.44
N GLY A 98 16.98 -11.34 -7.70
CA GLY A 98 17.56 -11.15 -9.00
C GLY A 98 17.63 -9.69 -9.41
N ALA A 99 17.03 -9.35 -10.54
CA ALA A 99 16.90 -7.97 -11.02
C ALA A 99 15.67 -7.25 -10.46
N ASP A 100 14.72 -7.97 -9.87
CA ASP A 100 13.45 -7.43 -9.39
C ASP A 100 13.62 -6.72 -8.06
N ARG A 101 13.14 -5.47 -8.00
CA ARG A 101 13.13 -4.64 -6.80
C ARG A 101 11.76 -4.71 -6.15
N TRP A 102 11.65 -5.47 -5.08
CA TRP A 102 10.44 -5.62 -4.29
C TRP A 102 10.35 -4.55 -3.20
N GLU A 103 9.15 -4.02 -3.03
CA GLU A 103 8.79 -3.14 -1.92
C GLU A 103 7.90 -3.92 -0.96
N ILE A 104 8.41 -4.21 0.25
CA ILE A 104 7.66 -4.96 1.26
C ILE A 104 7.23 -4.01 2.36
N ASP A 105 5.92 -3.79 2.45
CA ASP A 105 5.28 -2.88 3.39
C ASP A 105 4.79 -3.63 4.62
N GLU A 106 5.40 -3.35 5.78
CA GLU A 106 4.93 -3.80 7.09
C GLU A 106 4.08 -2.69 7.70
N PHE A 107 2.78 -2.92 7.79
CA PHE A 107 1.85 -1.91 8.29
C PHE A 107 1.89 -1.81 9.82
N LEU A 108 1.63 -0.59 10.32
CA LEU A 108 1.64 -0.24 11.74
C LEU A 108 0.26 0.21 12.21
N GLY A 109 0.14 0.47 13.52
CA GLY A 109 -1.08 0.99 14.14
C GLY A 109 -2.29 0.10 13.87
N ASP A 110 -3.35 0.68 13.36
CA ASP A 110 -4.62 0.00 13.09
C ASP A 110 -4.55 -1.05 11.97
N ASN A 111 -3.49 -1.01 11.15
CA ASN A 111 -3.21 -1.97 10.09
C ASN A 111 -2.13 -2.98 10.49
N GLN A 112 -1.69 -3.00 11.74
CA GLN A 112 -0.64 -3.90 12.22
C GLN A 112 -0.99 -5.39 11.98
N GLY A 113 0.00 -6.14 11.51
CA GLY A 113 -0.12 -7.55 11.15
C GLY A 113 -0.41 -7.79 9.67
N LEU A 114 -0.71 -6.74 8.90
CA LEU A 114 -0.71 -6.82 7.45
C LEU A 114 0.72 -6.60 6.93
N VAL A 115 1.15 -7.48 6.02
CA VAL A 115 2.40 -7.32 5.27
C VAL A 115 2.09 -7.56 3.80
N LEU A 116 2.49 -6.63 2.93
CA LEU A 116 2.27 -6.70 1.48
C LEU A 116 3.60 -6.56 0.75
N ALA A 117 3.78 -7.35 -0.30
CA ALA A 117 4.86 -7.16 -1.27
C ALA A 117 4.30 -6.53 -2.53
N GLU A 118 4.97 -5.49 -3.01
CA GLU A 118 4.64 -4.75 -4.23
C GLU A 118 5.80 -4.86 -5.21
N LEU A 119 5.48 -5.13 -6.49
CA LEU A 119 6.45 -5.14 -7.58
C LEU A 119 5.94 -4.23 -8.69
N GLU A 120 6.70 -3.18 -8.99
CA GLU A 120 6.45 -2.33 -10.15
C GLU A 120 7.06 -2.96 -11.40
N LEU A 121 6.28 -2.99 -12.47
CA LEU A 121 6.62 -3.63 -13.74
C LEU A 121 6.73 -2.61 -14.86
N ALA A 122 7.58 -2.89 -15.83
CA ALA A 122 7.71 -2.08 -17.05
C ALA A 122 6.51 -2.24 -18.00
N SER A 123 5.84 -3.41 -17.98
CA SER A 123 4.63 -3.72 -18.76
C SER A 123 3.79 -4.78 -18.04
N GLU A 124 2.50 -4.89 -18.40
CA GLU A 124 1.60 -5.93 -17.85
C GLU A 124 2.09 -7.36 -18.14
N ASP A 125 2.77 -7.57 -19.28
CA ASP A 125 3.32 -8.87 -19.70
C ASP A 125 4.71 -9.14 -19.16
N SER A 126 5.26 -8.26 -18.29
CA SER A 126 6.60 -8.47 -17.72
C SER A 126 6.64 -9.77 -16.90
N VAL A 127 7.66 -10.59 -17.16
CA VAL A 127 7.93 -11.81 -16.40
C VAL A 127 8.90 -11.48 -15.27
N PHE A 128 8.61 -11.98 -14.08
CA PHE A 128 9.46 -11.85 -12.91
C PHE A 128 9.59 -13.18 -12.17
N GLU A 129 10.65 -13.34 -11.40
CA GLU A 129 10.83 -14.51 -10.54
C GLU A 129 9.91 -14.44 -9.32
N HIS A 130 9.24 -15.57 -9.01
CA HIS A 130 8.47 -15.72 -7.78
C HIS A 130 9.39 -16.16 -6.63
N PRO A 131 9.76 -15.27 -5.70
CA PRO A 131 10.55 -15.63 -4.53
C PRO A 131 9.80 -16.64 -3.65
N ALA A 132 10.54 -17.47 -2.89
CA ALA A 132 9.93 -18.49 -2.04
C ALA A 132 8.99 -17.93 -0.96
N TRP A 133 9.26 -16.72 -0.49
CA TRP A 133 8.44 -16.00 0.49
C TRP A 133 7.17 -15.35 -0.09
N LEU A 134 7.00 -15.32 -1.41
CA LEU A 134 5.84 -14.71 -2.05
C LEU A 134 4.60 -15.60 -1.85
N GLY A 135 3.50 -14.99 -1.44
CA GLY A 135 2.22 -15.65 -1.17
C GLY A 135 1.20 -15.46 -2.27
N GLU A 136 -0.06 -15.36 -1.84
CA GLU A 136 -1.22 -15.13 -2.72
C GLU A 136 -1.15 -13.76 -3.38
N GLU A 137 -1.48 -13.70 -4.65
CA GLU A 137 -1.62 -12.44 -5.37
C GLU A 137 -2.96 -11.77 -5.03
N VAL A 138 -2.86 -10.49 -4.67
CA VAL A 138 -4.01 -9.66 -4.30
C VAL A 138 -4.10 -8.39 -5.16
N THR A 139 -3.46 -8.40 -6.32
CA THR A 139 -3.54 -7.32 -7.32
C THR A 139 -4.99 -7.04 -7.68
N GLY A 140 -5.38 -5.77 -7.75
CA GLY A 140 -6.75 -5.38 -8.08
C GLY A 140 -7.78 -5.59 -6.97
N GLN A 141 -7.42 -6.18 -5.82
CA GLN A 141 -8.32 -6.32 -4.69
C GLN A 141 -8.37 -5.01 -3.87
N PRO A 142 -9.52 -4.29 -3.83
CA PRO A 142 -9.60 -2.95 -3.23
C PRO A 142 -9.21 -2.91 -1.76
N GLY A 143 -9.46 -3.98 -1.00
CA GLY A 143 -9.13 -4.08 0.42
C GLY A 143 -7.66 -3.81 0.73
N TYR A 144 -6.75 -4.17 -0.17
CA TYR A 144 -5.32 -4.01 0.01
C TYR A 144 -4.75 -2.67 -0.50
N TYR A 145 -5.60 -1.78 -0.99
CA TYR A 145 -5.15 -0.43 -1.32
C TYR A 145 -4.97 0.42 -0.06
N ASN A 146 -3.86 1.14 0.03
CA ASN A 146 -3.56 2.01 1.18
C ASN A 146 -4.70 3.03 1.45
N PHE A 147 -5.35 3.53 0.39
CA PHE A 147 -6.51 4.41 0.50
C PHE A 147 -7.71 3.73 1.18
N PHE A 148 -7.93 2.45 0.90
CA PHE A 148 -8.98 1.67 1.56
C PHE A 148 -8.62 1.37 3.01
N LEU A 149 -7.37 0.99 3.27
CA LEU A 149 -6.83 0.71 4.61
C LEU A 149 -6.90 1.90 5.55
N ALA A 150 -6.81 3.13 5.03
CA ALA A 150 -7.00 4.34 5.82
C ALA A 150 -8.43 4.43 6.41
N ARG A 151 -9.44 3.89 5.73
CA ARG A 151 -10.86 3.96 6.13
C ARG A 151 -11.38 2.66 6.73
N ASN A 152 -10.81 1.54 6.32
CA ASN A 152 -11.20 0.19 6.71
C ASN A 152 -9.97 -0.57 7.19
N PRO A 153 -9.44 -0.26 8.38
CA PRO A 153 -8.18 -0.78 8.84
C PRO A 153 -8.22 -2.29 9.05
N TYR A 154 -7.08 -2.94 8.82
CA TYR A 154 -6.89 -4.40 8.84
C TYR A 154 -7.38 -5.06 10.12
N LYS A 155 -7.26 -4.39 11.28
CA LYS A 155 -7.77 -4.89 12.55
C LYS A 155 -9.28 -5.19 12.54
N THR A 156 -10.05 -4.51 11.67
CA THR A 156 -11.51 -4.70 11.58
C THR A 156 -11.90 -5.91 10.75
N TRP A 157 -11.01 -6.44 9.89
CA TRP A 157 -11.31 -7.56 9.01
C TRP A 157 -11.52 -8.88 9.77
N LYS A 158 -10.73 -9.12 10.84
CA LYS A 158 -10.81 -10.32 11.67
C LYS A 158 -12.12 -10.42 12.46
N GLN A 159 -12.74 -9.31 12.81
CA GLN A 159 -14.01 -9.31 13.55
C GLN A 159 -15.18 -9.79 12.68
N THR A 160 -15.14 -9.55 11.38
CA THR A 160 -16.19 -9.97 10.43
C THR A 160 -16.19 -11.48 10.16
N THR A 161 -15.05 -12.15 10.26
CA THR A 161 -14.92 -13.60 10.09
C THR A 161 -15.39 -14.39 11.32
N GLU A 162 -15.17 -13.88 12.53
CA GLU A 162 -15.62 -14.54 13.76
C GLU A 162 -17.15 -14.45 13.95
N THR A 163 -17.77 -13.37 13.47
CA THR A 163 -19.22 -13.20 13.57
C THR A 163 -20.00 -14.13 12.61
N LYS A 164 -19.42 -14.46 11.45
CA LYS A 164 -20.03 -15.39 10.50
C LYS A 164 -19.95 -16.87 10.92
N SER A 165 -18.97 -17.24 11.78
CA SER A 165 -18.82 -18.62 12.27
C SER A 165 -19.71 -18.96 13.46
N LYS A 166 -20.31 -17.96 14.15
CA LYS A 166 -21.22 -18.15 15.30
C LYS A 166 -22.71 -18.16 14.95
N GLY A 167 -23.07 -17.90 13.69
CA GLY A 167 -24.47 -17.81 13.25
C GLY A 167 -25.09 -19.10 12.70
N ASP A 168 -24.32 -20.21 12.60
CA ASP A 168 -24.81 -21.44 11.96
C ASP A 168 -24.71 -22.66 12.89
N LYS A 169 -25.19 -22.49 14.12
CA LYS A 169 -25.48 -23.62 15.05
C LYS A 169 -26.71 -23.31 15.88
N THR A 170 -27.87 -23.40 15.27
CA THR A 170 -29.15 -23.71 15.94
C THR A 170 -30.13 -24.17 14.85
N GLU A 171 -30.29 -25.43 14.75
CA GLU A 171 -31.38 -26.38 14.76
C GLU A 171 -31.01 -27.64 13.99
#